data_3c3990427e5947d7f7bde4e15fb97916
#
_entry.id   3c3990427e5947d7f7bde4e15fb97916
#
_cell.length_a   1.000
_cell.length_b   1.000
_cell.length_c   1.000
_cell.angle_alpha   90.00
_cell.angle_beta   90.00
_cell.angle_gamma   90.00
#
_symmetry.space_group_name_H-M   'P 1'
#
loop_
_entity.id
_entity.type
_entity.pdbx_description
1 polymer ?
#
loop_
_entity_poly.entity_id
_entity_poly.type
_entity_poly.pdbx_seq_one_letter_code
_entity_poly.pdbx_strand_id
1 'polypeptide(L)'
;MESTASAVTSEPVQTGLFAEQIFSGADGDIHYSYYLPDSYDGSRKFPMMVVMPGYNMMWFGEDSSGSNLNWSGFTAWTRLDTEMVVVSAQLTDWGEKSARQAIELTEYFINRFAVDASRVYAAGYSAGGETMSRTVAMRPDLYAAYLHGASQWDGSYAPIAENSVAIYIYMADGDEYYGSAKALSAYENLHEAYENAGWSDTDIDKVLRIETPNNAFFNEKGIYNYHGGANVVFDDPDNLNWVISHSKG
;
A
#
# COMPACT_ATOMS: atom_id res chain seq x y z
N MET A 1 -12.04 -25.01 -50.69
CA MET A 1 -12.79 -24.74 -49.45
C MET A 1 -11.85 -23.93 -48.55
N GLU A 2 -11.99 -22.63 -48.58
CA GLU A 2 -11.25 -21.73 -47.71
C GLU A 2 -11.94 -21.72 -46.35
N SER A 3 -11.19 -22.12 -45.32
CA SER A 3 -11.60 -22.05 -43.92
C SER A 3 -11.45 -20.60 -43.46
N THR A 4 -12.56 -19.87 -43.37
CA THR A 4 -12.61 -18.57 -42.71
C THR A 4 -12.44 -18.79 -41.22
N ALA A 5 -11.23 -18.58 -40.70
CA ALA A 5 -11.00 -18.47 -39.28
C ALA A 5 -11.75 -17.22 -38.78
N SER A 6 -12.80 -17.45 -37.99
CA SER A 6 -13.52 -16.39 -37.29
C SER A 6 -12.58 -15.77 -36.27
N ALA A 7 -12.21 -14.51 -36.48
CA ALA A 7 -11.47 -13.75 -35.49
C ALA A 7 -12.37 -13.62 -34.25
N VAL A 8 -11.94 -14.22 -33.15
CA VAL A 8 -12.55 -13.97 -31.83
C VAL A 8 -12.14 -12.54 -31.45
N THR A 9 -13.03 -11.61 -31.67
CA THR A 9 -12.89 -10.25 -31.12
C THR A 9 -13.10 -10.37 -29.62
N SER A 10 -12.03 -10.38 -28.85
CA SER A 10 -12.11 -10.19 -27.41
C SER A 10 -12.75 -8.80 -27.17
N GLU A 11 -13.79 -8.77 -26.35
CA GLU A 11 -14.35 -7.48 -25.92
C GLU A 11 -13.24 -6.62 -25.29
N PRO A 12 -13.24 -5.29 -25.51
CA PRO A 12 -12.25 -4.42 -24.91
C PRO A 12 -12.31 -4.53 -23.39
N VAL A 13 -11.16 -4.65 -22.74
CA VAL A 13 -11.07 -4.68 -21.28
C VAL A 13 -11.51 -3.31 -20.77
N GLN A 14 -12.46 -3.28 -19.84
CA GLN A 14 -12.88 -2.05 -19.21
C GLN A 14 -11.75 -1.55 -18.29
N THR A 15 -11.41 -0.26 -18.39
CA THR A 15 -10.37 0.43 -17.62
C THR A 15 -10.95 1.58 -16.78
N GLY A 16 -10.10 2.23 -15.96
CA GLY A 16 -10.51 3.34 -15.11
C GLY A 16 -10.83 2.90 -13.68
N LEU A 17 -11.76 3.61 -13.05
CA LEU A 17 -12.12 3.46 -11.64
C LEU A 17 -13.29 2.48 -11.45
N PHE A 18 -13.13 1.53 -10.55
CA PHE A 18 -14.13 0.55 -10.16
C PHE A 18 -14.41 0.70 -8.66
N ALA A 19 -15.58 1.23 -8.32
CA ALA A 19 -16.01 1.46 -6.95
C ALA A 19 -16.81 0.28 -6.39
N GLU A 20 -16.83 0.16 -5.07
CA GLU A 20 -17.78 -0.66 -4.31
C GLU A 20 -17.84 -2.14 -4.75
N GLN A 21 -16.68 -2.71 -4.99
CA GLN A 21 -16.56 -4.12 -5.31
C GLN A 21 -16.58 -4.96 -4.03
N ILE A 22 -16.99 -6.21 -4.15
CA ILE A 22 -16.97 -7.18 -3.05
C ILE A 22 -16.22 -8.43 -3.51
N PHE A 23 -15.25 -8.87 -2.71
CA PHE A 23 -14.58 -10.15 -2.84
C PHE A 23 -14.94 -11.01 -1.64
N SER A 24 -15.54 -12.19 -1.87
CA SER A 24 -15.90 -13.12 -0.81
C SER A 24 -14.71 -14.01 -0.50
N GLY A 25 -13.99 -13.66 0.56
CA GLY A 25 -12.81 -14.34 1.05
C GLY A 25 -13.08 -15.33 2.16
N ALA A 26 -12.03 -16.03 2.61
CA ALA A 26 -12.12 -17.03 3.68
C ALA A 26 -12.52 -16.43 5.04
N ASP A 27 -12.07 -15.20 5.32
CA ASP A 27 -12.39 -14.45 6.54
C ASP A 27 -13.63 -13.52 6.38
N GLY A 28 -14.44 -13.74 5.32
CA GLY A 28 -15.65 -12.99 5.01
C GLY A 28 -15.48 -11.99 3.87
N ASP A 29 -16.53 -11.25 3.57
CA ASP A 29 -16.55 -10.30 2.47
C ASP A 29 -15.57 -9.16 2.69
N ILE A 30 -14.88 -8.79 1.62
CA ILE A 30 -13.92 -7.69 1.55
C ILE A 30 -14.48 -6.65 0.59
N HIS A 31 -14.84 -5.49 1.11
CA HIS A 31 -15.21 -4.34 0.29
C HIS A 31 -13.94 -3.67 -0.23
N TYR A 32 -13.91 -3.36 -1.53
CA TYR A 32 -12.75 -2.72 -2.13
C TYR A 32 -13.12 -1.89 -3.35
N SER A 33 -12.22 -1.00 -3.71
CA SER A 33 -12.26 -0.25 -4.97
C SER A 33 -10.91 -0.35 -5.64
N TYR A 34 -10.86 -0.23 -6.98
CA TYR A 34 -9.60 -0.33 -7.69
C TYR A 34 -9.57 0.53 -8.95
N TYR A 35 -8.38 0.70 -9.48
CA TYR A 35 -8.10 1.39 -10.72
C TYR A 35 -7.28 0.49 -11.66
N LEU A 36 -7.68 0.46 -12.92
CA LEU A 36 -6.88 -0.07 -14.03
C LEU A 36 -6.47 1.08 -14.93
N PRO A 37 -5.18 1.25 -15.26
CA PRO A 37 -4.73 2.32 -16.15
C PRO A 37 -5.35 2.19 -17.55
N ASP A 38 -5.49 3.31 -18.26
CA ASP A 38 -6.16 3.36 -19.58
C ASP A 38 -5.50 2.44 -20.60
N SER A 39 -4.19 2.21 -20.48
CA SER A 39 -3.45 1.31 -21.35
C SER A 39 -3.55 -0.18 -20.96
N TYR A 40 -4.32 -0.51 -19.92
CA TYR A 40 -4.47 -1.89 -19.47
C TYR A 40 -5.35 -2.69 -20.46
N ASP A 41 -4.74 -3.66 -21.11
CA ASP A 41 -5.43 -4.58 -22.05
C ASP A 41 -5.19 -6.07 -21.70
N GLY A 42 -4.46 -6.34 -20.59
CA GLY A 42 -4.07 -7.67 -20.17
C GLY A 42 -2.89 -8.28 -20.93
N SER A 43 -2.33 -7.60 -21.93
CA SER A 43 -1.22 -8.14 -22.77
C SER A 43 0.16 -7.96 -22.13
N ARG A 44 0.34 -6.94 -21.28
CA ARG A 44 1.57 -6.68 -20.51
C ARG A 44 1.28 -6.64 -19.02
N LYS A 45 2.29 -6.92 -18.22
CA LYS A 45 2.18 -6.84 -16.76
C LYS A 45 2.41 -5.41 -16.26
N PHE A 46 1.63 -5.03 -15.24
CA PHE A 46 1.70 -3.75 -14.56
C PHE A 46 2.14 -3.90 -13.12
N PRO A 47 2.88 -2.95 -12.55
CA PRO A 47 3.03 -2.85 -11.11
C PRO A 47 1.66 -2.76 -10.42
N MET A 48 1.60 -3.12 -9.15
CA MET A 48 0.39 -2.97 -8.36
C MET A 48 0.69 -2.31 -7.02
N MET A 49 -0.18 -1.38 -6.62
CA MET A 49 -0.18 -0.76 -5.29
C MET A 49 -1.44 -1.18 -4.53
N VAL A 50 -1.26 -1.75 -3.35
CA VAL A 50 -2.34 -2.06 -2.41
C VAL A 50 -2.33 -1.01 -1.31
N VAL A 51 -3.40 -0.23 -1.20
CA VAL A 51 -3.51 0.85 -0.21
C VAL A 51 -4.56 0.55 0.84
N MET A 52 -4.24 0.83 2.10
CA MET A 52 -5.14 0.64 3.23
C MET A 52 -5.38 1.98 3.93
N PRO A 53 -6.63 2.47 3.95
CA PRO A 53 -6.97 3.77 4.54
C PRO A 53 -6.99 3.74 6.06
N GLY A 54 -7.08 4.92 6.68
CA GLY A 54 -7.34 5.08 8.10
C GLY A 54 -8.79 4.73 8.48
N TYR A 55 -9.02 4.72 9.79
CA TYR A 55 -10.28 4.32 10.43
C TYR A 55 -11.54 4.89 9.75
N ASN A 56 -11.56 6.19 9.46
CA ASN A 56 -12.74 6.87 8.90
C ASN A 56 -13.16 6.38 7.50
N MET A 57 -12.31 5.63 6.83
CA MET A 57 -12.56 5.10 5.48
C MET A 57 -12.63 3.57 5.45
N MET A 58 -12.71 2.92 6.61
CA MET A 58 -12.96 1.48 6.73
C MET A 58 -14.43 1.15 6.49
N TRP A 59 -14.77 -0.12 6.41
CA TRP A 59 -16.14 -0.57 6.21
C TRP A 59 -16.85 -0.83 7.53
N PHE A 60 -17.90 -0.05 7.80
CA PHE A 60 -18.75 -0.18 8.99
C PHE A 60 -20.23 -0.45 8.63
N GLY A 61 -20.47 -1.13 7.51
CA GLY A 61 -21.81 -1.38 7.00
C GLY A 61 -22.30 -0.29 6.04
N GLU A 62 -23.61 -0.20 5.87
CA GLU A 62 -24.26 0.73 4.92
C GLU A 62 -23.98 2.21 5.22
N ASP A 63 -23.63 2.55 6.46
CA ASP A 63 -23.25 3.91 6.88
C ASP A 63 -21.78 4.24 6.61
N SER A 64 -21.04 3.37 5.94
CA SER A 64 -19.64 3.60 5.59
C SER A 64 -19.49 4.77 4.63
N SER A 65 -18.30 5.38 4.61
CA SER A 65 -17.99 6.57 3.81
C SER A 65 -17.98 6.37 2.29
N GLY A 66 -18.44 5.22 1.79
CA GLY A 66 -18.36 4.85 0.38
C GLY A 66 -16.95 4.39 -0.02
N SER A 67 -16.63 4.50 -1.30
CA SER A 67 -15.35 4.06 -1.82
C SER A 67 -14.19 5.00 -1.45
N ASN A 68 -12.96 4.49 -1.42
CA ASN A 68 -11.74 5.25 -1.13
C ASN A 68 -11.18 6.01 -2.35
N LEU A 69 -11.91 6.06 -3.46
CA LEU A 69 -11.40 6.57 -4.75
C LEU A 69 -11.00 8.05 -4.74
N ASN A 70 -11.50 8.84 -3.79
CA ASN A 70 -11.16 10.26 -3.63
C ASN A 70 -10.09 10.54 -2.57
N TRP A 71 -9.59 9.51 -1.89
CA TRP A 71 -8.54 9.67 -0.91
C TRP A 71 -7.18 9.87 -1.58
N SER A 72 -6.36 10.81 -1.06
CA SER A 72 -5.03 11.10 -1.62
C SER A 72 -4.13 9.87 -1.63
N GLY A 73 -4.19 9.03 -0.59
CA GLY A 73 -3.44 7.77 -0.52
C GLY A 73 -3.85 6.72 -1.56
N PHE A 74 -4.99 6.91 -2.26
CA PHE A 74 -5.35 6.15 -3.45
C PHE A 74 -4.98 6.90 -4.73
N THR A 75 -5.44 8.16 -4.86
CA THR A 75 -5.35 8.92 -6.12
C THR A 75 -3.92 9.30 -6.50
N ALA A 76 -3.02 9.41 -5.52
CA ALA A 76 -1.62 9.73 -5.78
C ALA A 76 -0.94 8.73 -6.72
N TRP A 77 -1.19 7.45 -6.51
CA TRP A 77 -0.60 6.36 -7.31
C TRP A 77 -1.16 6.30 -8.73
N THR A 78 -2.41 6.73 -8.94
CA THR A 78 -3.03 6.75 -10.28
C THR A 78 -2.52 7.89 -11.16
N ARG A 79 -1.74 8.84 -10.61
CA ARG A 79 -1.23 10.04 -11.29
C ARG A 79 0.25 9.99 -11.60
N LEU A 80 0.95 8.94 -11.16
CA LEU A 80 2.36 8.76 -11.46
C LEU A 80 2.57 8.45 -12.96
N ASP A 81 3.73 8.83 -13.49
CA ASP A 81 4.13 8.47 -14.85
C ASP A 81 4.23 6.94 -15.03
N THR A 82 4.53 6.22 -13.95
CA THR A 82 4.46 4.75 -13.93
C THR A 82 3.02 4.29 -13.79
N GLU A 83 2.43 3.85 -14.88
CA GLU A 83 1.10 3.25 -14.87
C GLU A 83 1.06 1.98 -14.03
N MET A 84 0.08 1.87 -13.13
CA MET A 84 -0.06 0.73 -12.22
C MET A 84 -1.52 0.42 -11.91
N VAL A 85 -1.77 -0.81 -11.49
CA VAL A 85 -3.03 -1.20 -10.84
C VAL A 85 -3.01 -0.66 -9.41
N VAL A 86 -4.09 -0.01 -8.98
CA VAL A 86 -4.21 0.47 -7.59
C VAL A 86 -5.45 -0.16 -6.96
N VAL A 87 -5.28 -0.74 -5.77
CA VAL A 87 -6.37 -1.42 -5.03
C VAL A 87 -6.48 -0.83 -3.64
N SER A 88 -7.68 -0.47 -3.22
CA SER A 88 -7.94 -0.01 -1.86
C SER A 88 -9.01 -0.88 -1.22
N ALA A 89 -8.65 -1.58 -0.14
CA ALA A 89 -9.60 -2.33 0.66
C ALA A 89 -10.25 -1.45 1.73
N GLN A 90 -11.51 -1.77 2.08
CA GLN A 90 -12.23 -1.22 3.22
C GLN A 90 -12.57 -2.40 4.15
N LEU A 91 -11.77 -2.60 5.17
CA LEU A 91 -11.89 -3.71 6.10
C LEU A 91 -12.66 -3.28 7.36
N THR A 92 -13.10 -4.25 8.16
CA THR A 92 -13.96 -4.01 9.32
C THR A 92 -13.22 -3.82 10.64
N ASP A 93 -11.94 -4.14 10.65
CA ASP A 93 -11.00 -3.95 11.76
C ASP A 93 -9.59 -3.71 11.23
N TRP A 94 -8.59 -3.62 12.09
CA TRP A 94 -7.18 -3.40 11.74
C TRP A 94 -6.24 -4.43 12.36
N GLY A 95 -6.80 -5.59 12.76
CA GLY A 95 -6.08 -6.69 13.39
C GLY A 95 -5.63 -7.76 12.40
N GLU A 96 -5.37 -8.95 12.95
CA GLU A 96 -4.83 -10.08 12.19
C GLU A 96 -5.81 -10.61 11.12
N LYS A 97 -7.12 -10.58 11.42
CA LYS A 97 -8.14 -10.97 10.44
C LYS A 97 -8.07 -10.09 9.21
N SER A 98 -8.02 -8.78 9.40
CA SER A 98 -7.90 -7.81 8.30
C SER A 98 -6.58 -7.94 7.55
N ALA A 99 -5.49 -8.31 8.23
CA ALA A 99 -4.23 -8.61 7.56
C ALA A 99 -4.36 -9.83 6.63
N ARG A 100 -5.03 -10.91 7.05
CA ARG A 100 -5.31 -12.07 6.17
C ARG A 100 -6.20 -11.70 4.99
N GLN A 101 -7.23 -10.89 5.21
CA GLN A 101 -8.10 -10.38 4.14
C GLN A 101 -7.32 -9.54 3.12
N ALA A 102 -6.39 -8.68 3.58
CA ALA A 102 -5.53 -7.90 2.69
C ALA A 102 -4.58 -8.78 1.85
N ILE A 103 -4.04 -9.85 2.46
CA ILE A 103 -3.24 -10.86 1.75
C ILE A 103 -4.08 -11.53 0.66
N GLU A 104 -5.26 -12.01 1.01
CA GLU A 104 -6.15 -12.72 0.09
C GLU A 104 -6.57 -11.85 -1.10
N LEU A 105 -6.91 -10.58 -0.84
CA LEU A 105 -7.21 -9.61 -1.90
C LEU A 105 -5.99 -9.33 -2.80
N THR A 106 -4.79 -9.22 -2.22
CA THR A 106 -3.55 -9.04 -2.98
C THR A 106 -3.30 -10.23 -3.91
N GLU A 107 -3.41 -11.46 -3.40
CA GLU A 107 -3.25 -12.69 -4.17
C GLU A 107 -4.33 -12.81 -5.27
N TYR A 108 -5.57 -12.42 -4.97
CA TYR A 108 -6.64 -12.38 -5.97
C TYR A 108 -6.26 -11.49 -7.16
N PHE A 109 -5.75 -10.28 -6.90
CA PHE A 109 -5.33 -9.37 -7.97
C PHE A 109 -4.14 -9.91 -8.76
N ILE A 110 -3.12 -10.46 -8.11
CA ILE A 110 -1.95 -11.06 -8.77
C ILE A 110 -2.39 -12.20 -9.71
N ASN A 111 -3.35 -13.01 -9.29
CA ASN A 111 -3.82 -14.17 -10.06
C ASN A 111 -4.85 -13.82 -11.14
N ARG A 112 -5.61 -12.75 -10.97
CA ARG A 112 -6.73 -12.40 -11.85
C ARG A 112 -6.39 -11.35 -12.89
N PHE A 113 -5.44 -10.48 -12.59
CA PHE A 113 -5.04 -9.39 -13.46
C PHE A 113 -3.60 -9.55 -13.95
N ALA A 114 -3.23 -8.81 -14.99
CA ALA A 114 -1.86 -8.79 -15.52
C ALA A 114 -0.93 -7.98 -14.61
N VAL A 115 -0.70 -8.48 -13.39
CA VAL A 115 0.16 -7.87 -12.39
C VAL A 115 1.59 -8.41 -12.50
N ASP A 116 2.57 -7.53 -12.40
CA ASP A 116 3.97 -7.88 -12.24
C ASP A 116 4.23 -8.23 -10.76
N ALA A 117 4.31 -9.50 -10.45
CA ALA A 117 4.50 -9.99 -9.08
C ALA A 117 5.84 -9.56 -8.45
N SER A 118 6.81 -9.10 -9.23
CA SER A 118 8.05 -8.51 -8.70
C SER A 118 7.90 -7.04 -8.28
N ARG A 119 6.81 -6.38 -8.69
CA ARG A 119 6.52 -4.97 -8.42
C ARG A 119 5.13 -4.78 -7.80
N VAL A 120 4.89 -5.48 -6.70
CA VAL A 120 3.71 -5.29 -5.85
C VAL A 120 4.13 -4.50 -4.63
N TYR A 121 3.41 -3.43 -4.35
CA TYR A 121 3.71 -2.47 -3.29
C TYR A 121 2.54 -2.35 -2.34
N ALA A 122 2.81 -1.87 -1.14
CA ALA A 122 1.82 -1.60 -0.13
C ALA A 122 1.93 -0.16 0.40
N ALA A 123 0.81 0.44 0.77
CA ALA A 123 0.76 1.66 1.55
C ALA A 123 -0.35 1.56 2.60
N GLY A 124 -0.05 1.91 3.85
CA GLY A 124 -1.02 1.89 4.93
C GLY A 124 -0.96 3.19 5.73
N TYR A 125 -2.13 3.72 6.09
CA TYR A 125 -2.24 4.96 6.82
C TYR A 125 -3.08 4.78 8.09
N SER A 126 -2.57 5.23 9.26
CA SER A 126 -3.28 5.13 10.54
C SER A 126 -3.68 3.67 10.85
N ALA A 127 -4.94 3.37 11.13
CA ALA A 127 -5.43 1.99 11.31
C ALA A 127 -5.05 1.06 10.15
N GLY A 128 -5.05 1.58 8.91
CA GLY A 128 -4.56 0.84 7.75
C GLY A 128 -3.07 0.54 7.80
N GLY A 129 -2.27 1.38 8.46
CA GLY A 129 -0.86 1.12 8.71
C GLY A 129 -0.63 -0.03 9.69
N GLU A 130 -1.45 -0.13 10.76
CA GLU A 130 -1.42 -1.27 11.68
C GLU A 130 -1.71 -2.59 10.92
N THR A 131 -2.77 -2.59 10.09
CA THR A 131 -3.12 -3.74 9.25
C THR A 131 -2.00 -4.10 8.29
N MET A 132 -1.48 -3.12 7.53
CA MET A 132 -0.50 -3.39 6.48
C MET A 132 0.88 -3.79 7.03
N SER A 133 1.29 -3.30 8.21
CA SER A 133 2.52 -3.78 8.85
C SER A 133 2.44 -5.25 9.22
N ARG A 134 1.26 -5.74 9.68
CA ARG A 134 1.01 -7.18 9.88
C ARG A 134 0.98 -7.94 8.56
N THR A 135 0.25 -7.41 7.57
CA THR A 135 0.10 -8.01 6.24
C THR A 135 1.44 -8.28 5.59
N VAL A 136 2.31 -7.25 5.53
CA VAL A 136 3.63 -7.36 4.93
C VAL A 136 4.55 -8.29 5.72
N ALA A 137 4.46 -8.29 7.07
CA ALA A 137 5.21 -9.20 7.91
C ALA A 137 4.76 -10.67 7.79
N MET A 138 3.46 -10.93 7.55
CA MET A 138 2.93 -12.28 7.36
C MET A 138 3.24 -12.85 5.98
N ARG A 139 3.27 -12.00 4.94
CA ARG A 139 3.56 -12.39 3.55
C ARG A 139 4.53 -11.41 2.89
N PRO A 140 5.77 -11.32 3.41
CA PRO A 140 6.79 -10.43 2.85
C PRO A 140 7.19 -10.81 1.42
N ASP A 141 6.95 -12.06 1.04
CA ASP A 141 7.16 -12.57 -0.31
C ASP A 141 6.26 -11.92 -1.36
N LEU A 142 5.16 -11.28 -0.97
CA LEU A 142 4.25 -10.60 -1.91
C LEU A 142 4.72 -9.18 -2.27
N TYR A 143 5.43 -8.49 -1.38
CA TYR A 143 5.64 -7.04 -1.51
C TYR A 143 7.11 -6.68 -1.74
N ALA A 144 7.36 -5.78 -2.70
CA ALA A 144 8.69 -5.21 -2.95
C ALA A 144 9.01 -4.05 -2.01
N ALA A 145 8.01 -3.21 -1.71
CA ALA A 145 8.16 -2.09 -0.78
C ALA A 145 6.84 -1.77 -0.07
N TYR A 146 6.96 -1.10 1.09
CA TYR A 146 5.82 -0.66 1.90
C TYR A 146 6.02 0.75 2.45
N LEU A 147 5.03 1.65 2.21
CA LEU A 147 4.93 2.96 2.83
C LEU A 147 4.05 2.87 4.08
N HIS A 148 4.65 3.08 5.24
CA HIS A 148 4.01 3.06 6.56
C HIS A 148 3.76 4.50 7.03
N GLY A 149 2.52 4.97 6.91
CA GLY A 149 2.15 6.36 7.18
C GLY A 149 1.35 6.55 8.46
N ALA A 150 1.77 7.49 9.32
CA ALA A 150 1.07 7.96 10.52
C ALA A 150 0.47 6.82 11.37
N SER A 151 1.25 5.78 11.66
CA SER A 151 0.78 4.57 12.33
C SER A 151 1.81 3.96 13.26
N GLN A 152 1.38 3.07 14.14
CA GLN A 152 2.27 2.17 14.87
C GLN A 152 2.53 0.90 14.06
N TRP A 153 3.69 0.32 14.26
CA TRP A 153 4.06 -0.95 13.64
C TRP A 153 3.60 -2.13 14.50
N ASP A 154 2.84 -3.03 13.93
CA ASP A 154 2.25 -4.19 14.61
C ASP A 154 2.74 -5.54 14.06
N GLY A 155 3.53 -5.53 12.99
CA GLY A 155 4.10 -6.73 12.37
C GLY A 155 5.41 -7.18 13.02
N SER A 156 5.87 -8.38 12.68
CA SER A 156 7.22 -8.85 13.01
C SER A 156 8.25 -8.18 12.08
N TYR A 157 9.44 -7.90 12.59
CA TYR A 157 10.50 -7.22 11.82
C TYR A 157 11.37 -8.18 11.00
N ALA A 158 11.76 -9.32 11.58
CA ALA A 158 12.67 -10.27 10.95
C ALA A 158 12.22 -10.75 9.55
N PRO A 159 10.93 -11.13 9.32
CA PRO A 159 10.50 -11.53 7.98
C PRO A 159 10.66 -10.44 6.91
N ILE A 160 10.58 -9.16 7.30
CA ILE A 160 10.77 -8.01 6.39
C ILE A 160 12.20 -8.00 5.86
N ALA A 161 13.19 -8.08 6.76
CA ALA A 161 14.60 -8.07 6.43
C ALA A 161 15.03 -9.33 5.65
N GLU A 162 14.57 -10.51 6.06
CA GLU A 162 14.84 -11.79 5.41
C GLU A 162 14.34 -11.84 3.96
N ASN A 163 13.28 -11.09 3.64
CA ASN A 163 12.70 -11.01 2.30
C ASN A 163 13.05 -9.71 1.56
N SER A 164 13.92 -8.87 2.12
CA SER A 164 14.42 -7.65 1.47
C SER A 164 13.31 -6.67 1.09
N VAL A 165 12.25 -6.55 1.89
CA VAL A 165 11.13 -5.64 1.61
C VAL A 165 11.54 -4.22 1.97
N ALA A 166 11.56 -3.29 1.03
CA ALA A 166 11.91 -1.91 1.33
C ALA A 166 10.79 -1.21 2.15
N ILE A 167 11.18 -0.46 3.18
CA ILE A 167 10.24 0.19 4.10
C ILE A 167 10.48 1.70 4.13
N TYR A 168 9.42 2.47 3.90
CA TYR A 168 9.40 3.90 4.11
C TYR A 168 8.42 4.26 5.23
N ILE A 169 8.92 4.77 6.35
CA ILE A 169 8.13 5.22 7.50
C ILE A 169 7.96 6.74 7.41
N TYR A 170 6.71 7.22 7.47
CA TYR A 170 6.39 8.64 7.51
C TYR A 170 5.46 8.95 8.67
N MET A 171 5.88 9.82 9.59
CA MET A 171 5.13 10.19 10.77
C MET A 171 5.38 11.66 11.10
N ALA A 172 4.33 12.45 11.33
CA ALA A 172 4.53 13.79 11.87
C ALA A 172 5.13 13.72 13.27
N ASP A 173 6.13 14.57 13.59
CA ASP A 173 6.74 14.59 14.92
C ASP A 173 5.72 14.87 16.03
N GLY A 174 4.75 15.75 15.76
CA GLY A 174 3.66 16.07 16.67
C GLY A 174 2.39 15.23 16.49
N ASP A 175 2.46 14.04 15.89
CA ASP A 175 1.30 13.17 15.72
C ASP A 175 0.56 12.95 17.05
N GLU A 176 -0.73 13.33 17.09
CA GLU A 176 -1.54 13.34 18.31
C GLU A 176 -2.04 11.95 18.72
N TYR A 177 -1.98 10.99 17.82
CA TYR A 177 -2.50 9.63 18.05
C TYR A 177 -1.42 8.66 18.51
N TYR A 178 -0.36 8.53 17.72
CA TYR A 178 0.69 7.52 17.94
C TYR A 178 1.96 8.14 18.52
N GLY A 179 2.30 9.36 18.09
CA GLY A 179 3.54 10.05 18.40
C GLY A 179 4.74 9.47 17.63
N SER A 180 5.70 10.35 17.28
CA SER A 180 6.87 9.98 16.48
C SER A 180 7.79 8.93 17.13
N ALA A 181 7.75 8.80 18.45
CA ALA A 181 8.55 7.80 19.17
C ALA A 181 8.26 6.36 18.71
N LYS A 182 7.01 6.05 18.33
CA LYS A 182 6.66 4.72 17.80
C LYS A 182 7.25 4.47 16.41
N ALA A 183 7.26 5.50 15.57
CA ALA A 183 7.87 5.44 14.24
C ALA A 183 9.39 5.25 14.34
N LEU A 184 10.06 5.99 15.23
CA LEU A 184 11.49 5.86 15.50
C LEU A 184 11.83 4.47 16.03
N SER A 185 11.05 3.95 16.98
CA SER A 185 11.25 2.59 17.49
C SER A 185 11.04 1.53 16.41
N ALA A 186 10.06 1.70 15.53
CA ALA A 186 9.87 0.78 14.40
C ALA A 186 11.05 0.81 13.43
N TYR A 187 11.57 2.00 13.14
CA TYR A 187 12.78 2.16 12.32
C TYR A 187 13.99 1.47 12.93
N GLU A 188 14.26 1.70 14.23
CA GLU A 188 15.37 1.07 14.94
C GLU A 188 15.28 -0.47 14.93
N ASN A 189 14.09 -1.02 15.20
CA ASN A 189 13.88 -2.47 15.16
C ASN A 189 14.00 -3.07 13.76
N LEU A 190 13.56 -2.34 12.72
CA LEU A 190 13.77 -2.76 11.33
C LEU A 190 15.25 -2.74 10.97
N HIS A 191 15.98 -1.67 11.34
CA HIS A 191 17.41 -1.56 11.11
C HIS A 191 18.15 -2.75 11.74
N GLU A 192 17.89 -3.03 13.03
CA GLU A 192 18.46 -4.19 13.73
C GLU A 192 18.09 -5.51 13.03
N ALA A 193 16.87 -5.65 12.53
CA ALA A 193 16.46 -6.85 11.80
C ALA A 193 17.26 -7.04 10.49
N TYR A 194 17.52 -5.96 9.74
CA TYR A 194 18.36 -6.01 8.55
C TYR A 194 19.82 -6.33 8.89
N GLU A 195 20.39 -5.72 9.94
CA GLU A 195 21.74 -6.06 10.44
C GLU A 195 21.84 -7.55 10.79
N ASN A 196 20.83 -8.08 11.53
CA ASN A 196 20.76 -9.49 11.88
C ASN A 196 20.61 -10.43 10.68
N ALA A 197 20.02 -9.95 9.59
CA ALA A 197 19.96 -10.65 8.31
C ALA A 197 21.24 -10.52 7.48
N GLY A 198 22.26 -9.81 7.99
CA GLY A 198 23.59 -9.70 7.38
C GLY A 198 23.77 -8.53 6.41
N TRP A 199 22.87 -7.54 6.43
CA TRP A 199 22.98 -6.36 5.58
C TRP A 199 23.99 -5.36 6.14
N SER A 200 24.68 -4.64 5.26
CA SER A 200 25.52 -3.50 5.64
C SER A 200 24.66 -2.24 5.83
N ASP A 201 25.09 -1.28 6.65
CA ASP A 201 24.40 0.02 6.82
C ASP A 201 24.14 0.70 5.46
N THR A 202 25.14 0.66 4.57
CA THR A 202 25.01 1.24 3.21
C THR A 202 23.91 0.57 2.38
N ASP A 203 23.63 -0.72 2.57
CA ASP A 203 22.56 -1.42 1.87
C ASP A 203 21.22 -1.21 2.58
N ILE A 204 21.21 -1.12 3.91
CA ILE A 204 20.02 -0.77 4.70
C ILE A 204 19.52 0.62 4.32
N ASP A 205 20.41 1.61 4.18
CA ASP A 205 20.05 2.98 3.77
C ASP A 205 19.33 3.05 2.39
N LYS A 206 19.47 2.04 1.56
CA LYS A 206 18.78 1.97 0.26
C LYS A 206 17.34 1.47 0.38
N VAL A 207 17.03 0.69 1.41
CA VAL A 207 15.75 -0.02 1.56
C VAL A 207 14.97 0.38 2.81
N LEU A 208 15.56 1.15 3.72
CA LEU A 208 14.92 1.61 4.95
C LEU A 208 15.01 3.13 5.06
N ARG A 209 13.87 3.80 5.05
CA ARG A 209 13.75 5.26 5.13
C ARG A 209 12.77 5.66 6.22
N ILE A 210 13.09 6.73 6.94
CA ILE A 210 12.16 7.38 7.88
C ILE A 210 12.15 8.88 7.67
N GLU A 211 10.95 9.48 7.76
CA GLU A 211 10.76 10.92 7.84
C GLU A 211 9.80 11.26 8.98
N THR A 212 10.23 12.19 9.83
CA THR A 212 9.43 12.73 10.93
C THR A 212 9.39 14.25 10.85
N PRO A 213 8.67 14.85 9.86
CA PRO A 213 8.61 16.29 9.73
C PRO A 213 8.05 16.93 10.99
N ASN A 214 8.66 18.04 11.39
CA ASN A 214 8.27 18.76 12.61
C ASN A 214 6.98 19.58 12.41
N ASN A 215 6.43 20.09 13.52
CA ASN A 215 5.19 20.85 13.49
C ASN A 215 5.27 22.12 12.61
N ALA A 216 6.46 22.75 12.51
CA ALA A 216 6.63 23.94 11.67
C ALA A 216 6.37 23.65 10.20
N PHE A 217 6.83 22.49 9.69
CA PHE A 217 6.57 22.04 8.31
C PHE A 217 5.06 21.97 8.00
N PHE A 218 4.26 21.47 8.93
CA PHE A 218 2.81 21.38 8.78
C PHE A 218 2.12 22.73 8.93
N ASN A 219 2.55 23.54 9.93
CA ASN A 219 1.98 24.86 10.21
C ASN A 219 2.17 25.83 9.03
N GLU A 220 3.30 25.78 8.33
CA GLU A 220 3.56 26.54 7.12
C GLU A 220 2.59 26.21 5.98
N LYS A 221 2.02 25.00 5.98
CA LYS A 221 0.98 24.54 5.06
C LYS A 221 -0.45 24.78 5.58
N GLY A 222 -0.59 25.43 6.75
CA GLY A 222 -1.90 25.66 7.40
C GLY A 222 -2.51 24.39 8.02
N ILE A 223 -1.71 23.37 8.30
CA ILE A 223 -2.12 22.09 8.86
C ILE A 223 -1.80 22.08 10.35
N TYR A 224 -2.81 21.90 11.19
CA TYR A 224 -2.71 21.90 12.66
C TYR A 224 -3.22 20.60 13.31
N ASN A 225 -3.73 19.67 12.53
CA ASN A 225 -3.96 18.27 12.90
C ASN A 225 -2.84 17.44 12.25
N TYR A 226 -1.83 17.11 13.02
CA TYR A 226 -0.61 16.51 12.48
C TYR A 226 -0.82 15.05 12.09
N HIS A 227 -1.68 14.32 12.82
CA HIS A 227 -2.06 12.97 12.44
C HIS A 227 -2.71 12.95 11.06
N GLY A 228 -3.83 13.68 10.88
CA GLY A 228 -4.50 13.78 9.59
C GLY A 228 -3.64 14.44 8.51
N GLY A 229 -2.82 15.42 8.91
CA GLY A 229 -1.94 16.17 8.02
C GLY A 229 -0.79 15.34 7.42
N ALA A 230 -0.40 14.24 8.05
CA ALA A 230 0.63 13.35 7.52
C ALA A 230 0.25 12.71 6.16
N ASN A 231 -1.02 12.84 5.72
CA ASN A 231 -1.42 12.51 4.34
C ASN A 231 -0.63 13.27 3.25
N VAL A 232 0.03 14.39 3.58
CA VAL A 232 0.91 15.11 2.65
C VAL A 232 2.06 14.24 2.11
N VAL A 233 2.37 13.10 2.71
CA VAL A 233 3.31 12.12 2.17
C VAL A 233 2.93 11.67 0.76
N PHE A 234 1.63 11.63 0.47
CA PHE A 234 1.09 11.26 -0.84
C PHE A 234 1.08 12.40 -1.86
N ASP A 235 1.38 13.63 -1.43
CA ASP A 235 1.42 14.80 -2.32
C ASP A 235 2.81 15.01 -2.94
N ASP A 236 3.83 14.28 -2.46
CA ASP A 236 5.21 14.38 -2.93
C ASP A 236 5.56 13.20 -3.85
N PRO A 237 5.73 13.44 -5.16
CA PRO A 237 6.11 12.40 -6.11
C PRO A 237 7.43 11.71 -5.79
N ASP A 238 8.39 12.40 -5.14
CA ASP A 238 9.69 11.81 -4.80
C ASP A 238 9.52 10.70 -3.74
N ASN A 239 8.60 10.90 -2.78
CA ASN A 239 8.27 9.88 -1.80
C ASN A 239 7.65 8.64 -2.47
N LEU A 240 6.72 8.86 -3.39
CA LEU A 240 6.04 7.79 -4.11
C LEU A 240 7.00 7.05 -5.04
N ASN A 241 7.83 7.80 -5.77
CA ASN A 241 8.83 7.22 -6.68
C ASN A 241 9.87 6.39 -5.93
N TRP A 242 10.25 6.80 -4.70
CA TRP A 242 11.14 5.98 -3.88
C TRP A 242 10.52 4.59 -3.62
N VAL A 243 9.23 4.53 -3.25
CA VAL A 243 8.53 3.25 -3.00
C VAL A 243 8.53 2.37 -4.26
N ILE A 244 8.14 2.93 -5.40
CA ILE A 244 8.00 2.14 -6.64
C ILE A 244 9.31 1.89 -7.39
N SER A 245 10.44 2.45 -6.90
CA SER A 245 11.76 2.17 -7.45
C SER A 245 12.29 0.78 -7.09
N HIS A 246 11.69 0.14 -6.08
CA HIS A 246 12.08 -1.18 -5.62
C HIS A 246 11.42 -2.30 -6.43
N SER A 247 12.09 -3.43 -6.51
CA SER A 247 11.55 -4.66 -7.10
C SER A 247 12.10 -5.86 -6.36
N LYS A 248 11.33 -6.92 -6.35
CA LYS A 248 11.81 -8.22 -5.85
C LYS A 248 12.75 -8.83 -6.88
N GLY A 249 13.83 -9.43 -6.41
CA GLY A 249 14.78 -10.15 -7.23
C GLY A 249 14.25 -11.46 -7.79
#